data_d77712346e3ebcb45eacb8bd2ad9afe0
#
_entry.id   d77712346e3ebcb45eacb8bd2ad9afe0
#
_cell.length_a   1.000
_cell.length_b   1.000
_cell.length_c   1.000
_cell.angle_alpha   90.00
_cell.angle_beta   90.00
_cell.angle_gamma   90.00
#
_symmetry.space_group_name_H-M   'P 1'
#
loop_
_entity.id
_entity.type
_entity.pdbx_description
1 polymer ?
#
loop_
_entity_poly.entity_id
_entity_poly.type
_entity_poly.pdbx_seq_one_letter_code
_entity_poly.pdbx_strand_id
1 'polypeptide(L)'
;MANSITAAPSVLSAGVLSALQNKLPVLSGISSVFSARPGSTGMSITVPLIGTSTASTFSSGGYLTGDDATVTQTSVSLAHYKISSRFTPSNLKDYGADFFVQNFVQTASIGLAQKVMDVINAQVTNANYSVSTVSGADLSYAELVAVQKTLDDAKAPSPRFAVLNSAYIAGLRSDTTIVGNNVLGASIIRDGDLGVIAGARIYQFANLATNSENLAGFVAGPDAIAFASALPDSEGIPGFEVSNATDAGTGLGVQVLVGMEQSGFMNVTATLLFGAAVGRASSLVRLKTA
;
A
#
# COMPACT_ATOMS: atom_id res chain seq x y z
N MET A 1 -13.57 31.94 -29.75
CA MET A 1 -13.70 31.51 -28.34
C MET A 1 -12.54 30.57 -28.08
N ALA A 2 -11.62 30.96 -27.22
CA ALA A 2 -10.54 30.09 -26.80
C ALA A 2 -11.18 28.98 -25.94
N ASN A 3 -11.17 27.74 -26.40
CA ASN A 3 -11.49 26.61 -25.57
C ASN A 3 -10.39 26.54 -24.49
N SER A 4 -10.68 27.07 -23.30
CA SER A 4 -9.85 26.81 -22.13
C SER A 4 -10.06 25.34 -21.74
N ILE A 5 -9.16 24.48 -22.21
CA ILE A 5 -9.08 23.11 -21.76
C ILE A 5 -8.43 23.15 -20.36
N THR A 6 -9.23 23.56 -19.40
CA THR A 6 -8.85 23.53 -17.99
C THR A 6 -9.55 22.31 -17.38
N ALA A 7 -8.92 21.14 -17.54
CA ALA A 7 -9.22 20.09 -16.60
C ALA A 7 -8.79 20.63 -15.23
N ALA A 8 -9.78 21.01 -14.41
CA ALA A 8 -9.49 21.63 -13.13
C ALA A 8 -8.55 20.71 -12.35
N PRO A 9 -7.39 21.17 -11.87
CA PRO A 9 -6.41 20.32 -11.17
C PRO A 9 -7.03 19.55 -10.00
N SER A 10 -8.08 20.10 -9.40
CA SER A 10 -8.87 19.47 -8.33
C SER A 10 -9.60 18.18 -8.78
N VAL A 11 -10.09 18.14 -10.01
CA VAL A 11 -10.73 16.94 -10.57
C VAL A 11 -9.69 15.85 -10.81
N LEU A 12 -8.51 16.25 -11.30
CA LEU A 12 -7.39 15.32 -11.52
C LEU A 12 -6.88 14.73 -10.20
N SER A 13 -6.64 15.55 -9.18
CA SER A 13 -6.14 15.09 -7.89
C SER A 13 -7.13 14.16 -7.19
N ALA A 14 -8.41 14.49 -7.18
CA ALA A 14 -9.47 13.65 -6.63
C ALA A 14 -9.61 12.32 -7.41
N GLY A 15 -9.53 12.38 -8.74
CA GLY A 15 -9.59 11.20 -9.61
C GLY A 15 -8.41 10.24 -9.39
N VAL A 16 -7.19 10.78 -9.32
CA VAL A 16 -5.98 9.96 -9.04
C VAL A 16 -6.06 9.34 -7.65
N LEU A 17 -6.49 10.10 -6.63
CA LEU A 17 -6.63 9.59 -5.27
C LEU A 17 -7.66 8.45 -5.20
N SER A 18 -8.85 8.64 -5.76
CA SER A 18 -9.90 7.61 -5.80
C SER A 18 -9.44 6.35 -6.54
N ALA A 19 -8.75 6.50 -7.67
CA ALA A 19 -8.20 5.37 -8.42
C ALA A 19 -7.08 4.65 -7.65
N LEU A 20 -6.25 5.37 -6.88
CA LEU A 20 -5.24 4.80 -6.00
C LEU A 20 -5.84 3.98 -4.85
N GLN A 21 -6.87 4.49 -4.19
CA GLN A 21 -7.57 3.77 -3.13
C GLN A 21 -8.07 2.41 -3.60
N ASN A 22 -8.68 2.36 -4.79
CA ASN A 22 -9.16 1.11 -5.38
C ASN A 22 -8.04 0.13 -5.74
N LYS A 23 -6.81 0.62 -6.00
CA LYS A 23 -5.67 -0.21 -6.38
C LYS A 23 -4.79 -0.62 -5.19
N LEU A 24 -4.93 0.06 -4.05
CA LEU A 24 -4.12 -0.14 -2.84
C LEU A 24 -4.96 -0.55 -1.62
N PRO A 25 -5.86 -1.55 -1.74
CA PRO A 25 -6.67 -1.98 -0.59
C PRO A 25 -5.80 -2.54 0.55
N VAL A 26 -4.58 -2.95 0.26
CA VAL A 26 -3.59 -3.44 1.25
C VAL A 26 -3.25 -2.39 2.32
N LEU A 27 -3.30 -1.10 1.98
CA LEU A 27 -3.00 -0.03 2.95
C LEU A 27 -3.96 0.02 4.13
N SER A 28 -5.19 -0.46 3.96
CA SER A 28 -6.15 -0.60 5.08
C SER A 28 -5.74 -1.64 6.12
N GLY A 29 -4.83 -2.55 5.77
CA GLY A 29 -4.29 -3.58 6.65
C GLY A 29 -2.94 -3.23 7.30
N ILE A 30 -2.37 -2.07 7.02
CA ILE A 30 -1.04 -1.63 7.47
C ILE A 30 -1.18 -0.46 8.44
N SER A 31 -0.30 -0.38 9.45
CA SER A 31 -0.19 0.80 10.31
C SER A 31 0.27 2.02 9.51
N SER A 32 -0.61 2.99 9.29
CA SER A 32 -0.35 4.16 8.47
C SER A 32 -0.55 5.46 9.24
N VAL A 33 0.30 6.46 8.96
CA VAL A 33 0.18 7.82 9.49
C VAL A 33 0.28 8.82 8.34
N PHE A 34 -0.69 9.73 8.28
CA PHE A 34 -0.65 10.89 7.40
C PHE A 34 -0.24 12.13 8.17
N SER A 35 0.76 12.85 7.66
CA SER A 35 1.14 14.15 8.21
C SER A 35 0.40 15.27 7.49
N ALA A 36 -0.37 16.05 8.24
CA ALA A 36 -1.03 17.25 7.72
C ALA A 36 -0.05 18.41 7.43
N ARG A 37 1.19 18.31 7.94
CA ARG A 37 2.22 19.30 7.64
C ARG A 37 2.84 19.01 6.28
N PRO A 38 3.09 20.03 5.44
CA PRO A 38 3.84 19.85 4.21
C PRO A 38 5.18 19.17 4.51
N GLY A 39 5.52 18.18 3.69
CA GLY A 39 6.73 17.39 3.87
C GLY A 39 7.72 17.58 2.73
N SER A 40 8.97 17.25 2.99
CA SER A 40 10.04 17.20 2.00
C SER A 40 10.69 15.82 1.97
N THR A 41 11.41 15.53 0.91
CA THR A 41 12.24 14.32 0.81
C THR A 41 13.22 14.24 1.97
N GLY A 42 13.29 13.08 2.64
CA GLY A 42 14.14 12.88 3.81
C GLY A 42 13.50 13.26 5.15
N MET A 43 12.33 13.89 5.16
CA MET A 43 11.57 14.09 6.39
C MET A 43 11.20 12.73 7.00
N SER A 44 11.30 12.62 8.32
CA SER A 44 10.91 11.42 9.06
C SER A 44 9.61 11.63 9.81
N ILE A 45 8.71 10.67 9.70
CA ILE A 45 7.45 10.63 10.45
C ILE A 45 7.48 9.41 11.36
N THR A 46 7.09 9.62 12.61
CA THR A 46 6.99 8.53 13.59
C THR A 46 5.62 7.88 13.51
N VAL A 47 5.61 6.57 13.26
CA VAL A 47 4.40 5.73 13.20
C VAL A 47 4.29 4.94 14.51
N PRO A 48 3.23 5.11 15.30
CA PRO A 48 2.99 4.29 16.47
C PRO A 48 2.57 2.88 16.03
N LEU A 49 3.11 1.88 16.71
CA LEU A 49 2.77 0.47 16.49
C LEU A 49 1.94 -0.04 17.65
N ILE A 50 1.16 -1.10 17.40
CA ILE A 50 0.37 -1.76 18.43
C ILE A 50 1.32 -2.41 19.44
N GLY A 51 1.32 -1.91 20.66
CA GLY A 51 2.10 -2.47 21.75
C GLY A 51 1.48 -3.76 22.29
N THR A 52 2.29 -4.62 22.90
CA THR A 52 1.81 -5.77 23.69
C THR A 52 2.01 -5.47 25.16
N SER A 53 0.97 -5.59 25.96
CA SER A 53 1.08 -5.58 27.41
C SER A 53 0.81 -6.96 27.99
N THR A 54 1.46 -7.29 29.11
CA THR A 54 1.25 -8.55 29.82
C THR A 54 0.48 -8.24 31.08
N ALA A 55 -0.62 -8.96 31.33
CA ALA A 55 -1.35 -8.81 32.57
C ALA A 55 -0.52 -9.36 33.75
N SER A 56 -0.40 -8.58 34.80
CA SER A 56 0.22 -8.98 36.07
C SER A 56 -0.83 -9.41 37.05
N THR A 57 -0.42 -10.21 38.04
CA THR A 57 -1.31 -10.63 39.14
C THR A 57 -1.64 -9.43 40.03
N PHE A 58 -2.93 -9.21 40.28
CA PHE A 58 -3.37 -8.14 41.17
C PHE A 58 -2.84 -8.34 42.60
N SER A 59 -2.24 -7.31 43.18
CA SER A 59 -1.90 -7.25 44.60
C SER A 59 -2.63 -6.06 45.25
N SER A 60 -3.00 -6.22 46.54
CA SER A 60 -3.76 -5.24 47.31
C SER A 60 -2.94 -3.96 47.57
N GLY A 61 -2.84 -3.07 46.68
CA GLY A 61 -2.06 -1.85 46.68
C GLY A 61 -1.68 -1.41 45.29
N GLY A 62 -1.87 -2.31 44.31
CA GLY A 62 -1.50 -2.12 42.93
C GLY A 62 -2.41 -1.21 42.10
N TYR A 63 -3.50 -0.67 42.62
CA TYR A 63 -4.36 0.25 41.90
C TYR A 63 -3.70 1.59 41.58
N LEU A 64 -2.69 1.97 42.33
CA LEU A 64 -2.01 3.26 42.20
C LEU A 64 -0.64 3.19 41.51
N THR A 65 -0.12 1.99 41.31
CA THR A 65 1.10 1.72 40.54
C THR A 65 0.72 1.07 39.23
N GLY A 66 0.59 1.88 38.18
CA GLY A 66 0.43 1.37 36.80
C GLY A 66 1.78 0.92 36.24
N ASP A 67 1.74 -0.12 35.42
CA ASP A 67 2.91 -0.48 34.60
C ASP A 67 3.11 0.59 33.52
N ASP A 68 4.35 0.96 33.24
CA ASP A 68 4.67 1.91 32.16
C ASP A 68 4.19 1.36 30.81
N ALA A 69 3.29 2.09 30.17
CA ALA A 69 2.83 1.77 28.84
C ALA A 69 3.96 2.02 27.82
N THR A 70 4.59 0.96 27.36
CA THR A 70 5.63 1.07 26.32
C THR A 70 4.96 1.24 24.95
N VAL A 71 5.02 2.45 24.40
CA VAL A 71 4.59 2.70 23.01
C VAL A 71 5.75 2.35 22.09
N THR A 72 5.60 1.26 21.35
CA THR A 72 6.55 0.95 20.27
C THR A 72 6.26 1.87 19.08
N GLN A 73 7.29 2.48 18.52
CA GLN A 73 7.16 3.38 17.39
C GLN A 73 8.32 3.21 16.41
N THR A 74 8.06 3.44 15.15
CA THR A 74 9.04 3.32 14.08
C THR A 74 9.10 4.63 13.29
N SER A 75 10.32 5.09 12.98
CA SER A 75 10.54 6.28 12.16
C SER A 75 10.56 5.89 10.68
N VAL A 76 9.71 6.51 9.89
CA VAL A 76 9.59 6.30 8.44
C VAL A 76 10.15 7.52 7.72
N SER A 77 11.17 7.31 6.90
CA SER A 77 11.73 8.37 6.04
C SER A 77 10.95 8.48 4.75
N LEU A 78 10.57 9.70 4.37
CA LEU A 78 9.77 9.97 3.19
C LEU A 78 10.64 10.18 1.94
N ALA A 79 10.17 9.65 0.81
CA ALA A 79 10.73 9.89 -0.51
C ALA A 79 9.64 10.42 -1.45
N HIS A 80 10.03 11.32 -2.34
CA HIS A 80 9.12 11.98 -3.27
C HIS A 80 9.11 11.23 -4.60
N TYR A 81 7.95 10.76 -5.02
CA TYR A 81 7.74 10.04 -6.28
C TYR A 81 6.76 10.81 -7.16
N LYS A 82 7.01 10.80 -8.47
CA LYS A 82 6.18 11.51 -9.45
C LYS A 82 5.94 10.68 -10.69
N ILE A 83 4.80 10.93 -11.33
CA ILE A 83 4.52 10.53 -12.70
C ILE A 83 4.10 11.77 -13.47
N SER A 84 4.75 12.02 -14.58
CA SER A 84 4.47 13.17 -15.44
C SER A 84 4.02 12.71 -16.81
N SER A 85 3.05 13.40 -17.37
CA SER A 85 2.62 13.24 -18.77
C SER A 85 2.66 14.59 -19.45
N ARG A 86 3.17 14.59 -20.71
CA ARG A 86 3.29 15.77 -21.55
C ARG A 86 2.35 15.63 -22.74
N PHE A 87 1.49 16.59 -22.93
CA PHE A 87 0.49 16.60 -24.00
C PHE A 87 0.79 17.69 -25.03
N THR A 88 0.76 17.31 -26.31
CA THR A 88 0.92 18.27 -27.40
C THR A 88 -0.40 19.00 -27.67
N PRO A 89 -0.36 20.25 -28.18
CA PRO A 89 -1.57 20.97 -28.54
C PRO A 89 -2.41 20.24 -29.61
N SER A 90 -1.77 19.55 -30.55
CA SER A 90 -2.48 18.74 -31.55
C SER A 90 -3.25 17.58 -30.92
N ASN A 91 -2.61 16.84 -30.01
CA ASN A 91 -3.28 15.73 -29.33
C ASN A 91 -4.51 16.21 -28.52
N LEU A 92 -4.39 17.36 -27.82
CA LEU A 92 -5.49 17.95 -27.07
C LEU A 92 -6.66 18.33 -27.99
N LYS A 93 -6.38 18.79 -29.20
CA LYS A 93 -7.39 19.13 -30.20
C LYS A 93 -8.06 17.90 -30.80
N ASP A 94 -7.30 16.84 -31.08
CA ASP A 94 -7.78 15.67 -31.81
C ASP A 94 -8.59 14.71 -30.92
N TYR A 95 -8.24 14.57 -29.64
CA TYR A 95 -8.86 13.60 -28.73
C TYR A 95 -9.77 14.24 -27.66
N GLY A 96 -9.68 15.54 -27.46
CA GLY A 96 -10.44 16.27 -26.43
C GLY A 96 -9.86 16.14 -25.01
N ALA A 97 -10.24 17.08 -24.15
CA ALA A 97 -9.69 17.16 -22.79
C ALA A 97 -10.05 15.98 -21.90
N ASP A 98 -11.27 15.47 -22.01
CA ASP A 98 -11.78 14.40 -21.12
C ASP A 98 -11.02 13.09 -21.33
N PHE A 99 -10.64 12.79 -22.57
CA PHE A 99 -9.82 11.62 -22.87
C PHE A 99 -8.46 11.67 -22.15
N PHE A 100 -7.81 12.84 -22.16
CA PHE A 100 -6.52 13.02 -21.50
C PHE A 100 -6.62 12.96 -20.00
N VAL A 101 -7.68 13.55 -19.40
CA VAL A 101 -7.95 13.46 -17.97
C VAL A 101 -8.08 12.00 -17.54
N GLN A 102 -8.92 11.24 -18.22
CA GLN A 102 -9.13 9.82 -17.89
C GLN A 102 -7.87 8.99 -18.09
N ASN A 103 -7.17 9.18 -19.20
CA ASN A 103 -5.93 8.46 -19.50
C ASN A 103 -4.83 8.78 -18.46
N PHE A 104 -4.63 10.08 -18.14
CA PHE A 104 -3.68 10.49 -17.12
C PHE A 104 -4.01 9.90 -15.74
N VAL A 105 -5.26 9.99 -15.30
CA VAL A 105 -5.71 9.44 -14.02
C VAL A 105 -5.44 7.94 -13.94
N GLN A 106 -5.75 7.18 -14.99
CA GLN A 106 -5.50 5.76 -15.03
C GLN A 106 -4.01 5.44 -15.01
N THR A 107 -3.22 6.07 -15.87
CA THR A 107 -1.78 5.83 -15.98
C THR A 107 -1.06 6.22 -14.68
N ALA A 108 -1.35 7.40 -14.13
CA ALA A 108 -0.74 7.88 -12.90
C ALA A 108 -1.09 6.99 -11.71
N SER A 109 -2.36 6.58 -11.59
CA SER A 109 -2.80 5.71 -10.48
C SER A 109 -2.15 4.32 -10.53
N ILE A 110 -1.99 3.72 -11.73
CA ILE A 110 -1.32 2.42 -11.88
C ILE A 110 0.14 2.53 -11.45
N GLY A 111 0.86 3.49 -12.02
CA GLY A 111 2.30 3.60 -11.75
C GLY A 111 2.62 4.02 -10.31
N LEU A 112 1.84 4.93 -9.72
CA LEU A 112 2.01 5.31 -8.31
C LEU A 112 1.63 4.15 -7.37
N ALA A 113 0.55 3.42 -7.65
CA ALA A 113 0.17 2.23 -6.87
C ALA A 113 1.26 1.16 -6.91
N GLN A 114 1.81 0.88 -8.10
CA GLN A 114 2.93 -0.05 -8.24
C GLN A 114 4.13 0.42 -7.40
N LYS A 115 4.48 1.71 -7.46
CA LYS A 115 5.60 2.25 -6.70
C LYS A 115 5.39 2.16 -5.18
N VAL A 116 4.18 2.39 -4.68
CA VAL A 116 3.85 2.20 -3.26
C VAL A 116 4.09 0.75 -2.85
N MET A 117 3.59 -0.21 -3.64
CA MET A 117 3.78 -1.63 -3.37
C MET A 117 5.25 -2.05 -3.47
N ASP A 118 6.02 -1.50 -4.39
CA ASP A 118 7.46 -1.76 -4.52
C ASP A 118 8.23 -1.30 -3.27
N VAL A 119 7.89 -0.12 -2.73
CA VAL A 119 8.53 0.41 -1.51
C VAL A 119 8.16 -0.43 -0.28
N ILE A 120 6.91 -0.87 -0.18
CA ILE A 120 6.46 -1.79 0.88
C ILE A 120 7.18 -3.13 0.75
N ASN A 121 7.20 -3.72 -0.45
CA ASN A 121 7.84 -5.01 -0.71
C ASN A 121 9.36 -4.97 -0.47
N ALA A 122 10.02 -3.86 -0.75
CA ALA A 122 11.46 -3.68 -0.50
C ALA A 122 11.84 -3.82 0.99
N GLN A 123 10.88 -3.62 1.91
CA GLN A 123 11.10 -3.86 3.33
C GLN A 123 11.07 -5.36 3.68
N VAL A 124 10.46 -6.21 2.83
CA VAL A 124 10.25 -7.64 3.10
C VAL A 124 11.49 -8.45 2.71
N THR A 125 12.51 -8.40 3.54
CA THR A 125 13.81 -9.08 3.36
C THR A 125 14.15 -9.96 4.56
N ASN A 126 15.11 -10.87 4.40
CA ASN A 126 15.60 -11.71 5.51
C ASN A 126 16.20 -10.90 6.66
N ALA A 127 16.84 -9.79 6.35
CA ALA A 127 17.44 -8.92 7.36
C ALA A 127 16.37 -8.28 8.27
N ASN A 128 15.23 -7.94 7.70
CA ASN A 128 14.13 -7.26 8.40
C ASN A 128 13.15 -8.23 9.07
N TYR A 129 12.86 -9.35 8.38
CA TYR A 129 11.90 -10.37 8.85
C TYR A 129 12.54 -11.74 8.69
N SER A 130 13.09 -12.29 9.76
CA SER A 130 13.83 -13.56 9.73
C SER A 130 12.95 -14.78 9.47
N VAL A 131 11.66 -14.72 9.84
CA VAL A 131 10.74 -15.86 9.68
C VAL A 131 10.30 -16.01 8.23
N SER A 132 10.46 -17.20 7.70
CA SER A 132 10.04 -17.54 6.33
C SER A 132 9.54 -18.97 6.25
N THR A 133 8.60 -19.20 5.34
CA THR A 133 8.17 -20.54 4.93
C THR A 133 8.57 -20.74 3.48
N VAL A 134 9.19 -21.88 3.19
CA VAL A 134 9.50 -22.31 1.83
C VAL A 134 8.34 -23.18 1.37
N SER A 135 7.67 -22.76 0.33
CA SER A 135 6.61 -23.49 -0.36
C SER A 135 7.13 -24.00 -1.71
N GLY A 136 6.38 -24.87 -2.34
CA GLY A 136 6.67 -25.28 -3.72
C GLY A 136 6.44 -24.14 -4.73
N ALA A 137 6.26 -24.49 -5.99
CA ALA A 137 5.88 -23.54 -7.04
C ALA A 137 4.51 -22.91 -6.76
N ASP A 138 3.64 -23.66 -6.07
CA ASP A 138 2.24 -23.30 -5.75
C ASP A 138 2.06 -23.24 -4.22
N LEU A 139 1.20 -22.34 -3.76
CA LEU A 139 0.81 -22.24 -2.36
C LEU A 139 -0.48 -23.02 -2.12
N SER A 140 -0.47 -23.92 -1.15
CA SER A 140 -1.65 -24.69 -0.73
C SER A 140 -2.36 -24.05 0.48
N TYR A 141 -3.63 -24.43 0.70
CA TYR A 141 -4.38 -24.04 1.90
C TYR A 141 -3.69 -24.50 3.21
N ALA A 142 -3.15 -25.73 3.22
CA ALA A 142 -2.47 -26.26 4.39
C ALA A 142 -1.21 -25.46 4.77
N GLU A 143 -0.44 -25.01 3.79
CA GLU A 143 0.73 -24.14 4.02
C GLU A 143 0.31 -22.77 4.56
N LEU A 144 -0.78 -22.20 4.03
CA LEU A 144 -1.31 -20.92 4.53
C LEU A 144 -1.76 -21.03 5.99
N VAL A 145 -2.41 -22.15 6.38
CA VAL A 145 -2.78 -22.44 7.77
C VAL A 145 -1.53 -22.58 8.66
N ALA A 146 -0.47 -23.22 8.19
CA ALA A 146 0.79 -23.34 8.94
C ALA A 146 1.45 -21.96 9.17
N VAL A 147 1.39 -21.07 8.19
CA VAL A 147 1.85 -19.68 8.31
C VAL A 147 1.02 -18.92 9.34
N GLN A 148 -0.31 -19.09 9.33
CA GLN A 148 -1.18 -18.45 10.32
C GLN A 148 -0.85 -18.95 11.75
N LYS A 149 -0.60 -20.26 11.93
CA LYS A 149 -0.15 -20.80 13.21
C LYS A 149 1.14 -20.11 13.68
N THR A 150 2.11 -19.90 12.79
CA THR A 150 3.36 -19.21 13.14
C THR A 150 3.11 -17.78 13.64
N LEU A 151 2.18 -17.06 13.01
CA LEU A 151 1.78 -15.72 13.43
C LEU A 151 1.00 -15.72 14.75
N ASP A 152 0.19 -16.77 15.02
CA ASP A 152 -0.51 -16.96 16.29
C ASP A 152 0.48 -17.20 17.44
N ASP A 153 1.46 -18.08 17.21
CA ASP A 153 2.53 -18.36 18.17
C ASP A 153 3.35 -17.09 18.48
N ALA A 154 3.53 -16.21 17.50
CA ALA A 154 4.18 -14.90 17.65
C ALA A 154 3.26 -13.82 18.25
N LYS A 155 1.98 -14.14 18.54
CA LYS A 155 0.96 -13.19 19.03
C LYS A 155 0.82 -11.97 18.11
N ALA A 156 0.89 -12.17 16.81
CA ALA A 156 0.67 -11.11 15.83
C ALA A 156 -0.80 -10.66 15.85
N PRO A 157 -1.08 -9.35 15.88
CA PRO A 157 -2.45 -8.86 15.94
C PRO A 157 -3.24 -9.15 14.67
N SER A 158 -4.57 -9.09 14.80
CA SER A 158 -5.52 -9.18 13.67
C SER A 158 -6.13 -7.78 13.42
N PRO A 159 -6.70 -7.54 12.22
CA PRO A 159 -6.85 -8.43 11.06
C PRO A 159 -5.54 -8.64 10.29
N ARG A 160 -5.33 -9.84 9.76
CA ARG A 160 -4.14 -10.18 8.98
C ARG A 160 -4.42 -10.09 7.49
N PHE A 161 -3.38 -9.86 6.71
CA PHE A 161 -3.46 -9.84 5.26
C PHE A 161 -2.29 -10.62 4.64
N ALA A 162 -2.50 -11.09 3.42
CA ALA A 162 -1.49 -11.75 2.61
C ALA A 162 -1.35 -11.02 1.27
N VAL A 163 -0.13 -10.76 0.85
CA VAL A 163 0.19 -10.26 -0.49
C VAL A 163 0.92 -11.37 -1.22
N LEU A 164 0.34 -11.82 -2.32
CA LEU A 164 0.81 -12.99 -3.06
C LEU A 164 1.05 -12.64 -4.54
N ASN A 165 2.04 -13.30 -5.14
CA ASN A 165 2.26 -13.23 -6.58
C ASN A 165 1.19 -14.03 -7.35
N SER A 166 1.20 -13.92 -8.68
CA SER A 166 0.20 -14.57 -9.52
C SER A 166 0.26 -16.10 -9.46
N ALA A 167 1.44 -16.70 -9.26
CA ALA A 167 1.59 -18.15 -9.17
C ALA A 167 0.92 -18.69 -7.90
N TYR A 168 1.17 -18.09 -6.75
CA TYR A 168 0.57 -18.50 -5.48
C TYR A 168 -0.95 -18.28 -5.46
N ILE A 169 -1.42 -17.21 -6.09
CA ILE A 169 -2.87 -16.99 -6.27
C ILE A 169 -3.49 -18.09 -7.15
N ALA A 170 -2.80 -18.49 -8.23
CA ALA A 170 -3.29 -19.58 -9.08
C ALA A 170 -3.32 -20.92 -8.32
N GLY A 171 -2.29 -21.20 -7.50
CA GLY A 171 -2.25 -22.38 -6.63
C GLY A 171 -3.45 -22.41 -5.67
N LEU A 172 -3.72 -21.33 -4.94
CA LEU A 172 -4.88 -21.25 -4.03
C LEU A 172 -6.24 -21.38 -4.77
N ARG A 173 -6.36 -20.82 -5.97
CA ARG A 173 -7.59 -20.96 -6.78
C ARG A 173 -7.82 -22.37 -7.30
N SER A 174 -6.77 -23.17 -7.45
CA SER A 174 -6.84 -24.57 -7.89
C SER A 174 -6.85 -25.57 -6.73
N ASP A 175 -6.64 -25.12 -5.49
CA ASP A 175 -6.63 -26.01 -4.31
C ASP A 175 -8.01 -26.64 -4.09
N THR A 176 -8.05 -27.95 -4.13
CA THR A 176 -9.27 -28.74 -4.00
C THR A 176 -9.99 -28.56 -2.66
N THR A 177 -9.24 -28.24 -1.61
CA THR A 177 -9.80 -27.95 -0.28
C THR A 177 -10.62 -26.67 -0.28
N ILE A 178 -10.17 -25.68 -1.04
CA ILE A 178 -10.85 -24.37 -1.17
C ILE A 178 -12.01 -24.47 -2.17
N VAL A 179 -11.75 -25.04 -3.35
CA VAL A 179 -12.74 -25.15 -4.43
C VAL A 179 -13.87 -26.12 -4.07
N GLY A 180 -13.58 -27.17 -3.30
CA GLY A 180 -14.59 -28.11 -2.81
C GLY A 180 -15.53 -27.53 -1.75
N ASN A 181 -15.25 -26.34 -1.21
CA ASN A 181 -16.14 -25.67 -0.27
C ASN A 181 -17.31 -24.99 -1.01
N ASN A 182 -18.55 -25.37 -0.68
CA ASN A 182 -19.75 -24.89 -1.37
C ASN A 182 -19.93 -23.36 -1.36
N VAL A 183 -19.38 -22.66 -0.37
CA VAL A 183 -19.52 -21.20 -0.23
C VAL A 183 -18.33 -20.48 -0.90
N LEU A 184 -17.11 -20.83 -0.51
CA LEU A 184 -15.90 -20.19 -1.04
C LEU A 184 -15.63 -20.61 -2.49
N GLY A 185 -15.81 -21.91 -2.81
CA GLY A 185 -15.59 -22.41 -4.15
C GLY A 185 -16.49 -21.75 -5.19
N ALA A 186 -17.76 -21.50 -4.86
CA ALA A 186 -18.68 -20.84 -5.78
C ALA A 186 -18.28 -19.39 -6.11
N SER A 187 -17.81 -18.62 -5.14
CA SER A 187 -17.34 -17.24 -5.37
C SER A 187 -16.02 -17.20 -6.16
N ILE A 188 -15.09 -18.10 -5.86
CA ILE A 188 -13.82 -18.21 -6.59
C ILE A 188 -14.03 -18.59 -8.06
N ILE A 189 -14.92 -19.56 -8.32
CA ILE A 189 -15.23 -19.99 -9.69
C ILE A 189 -15.91 -18.87 -10.47
N ARG A 190 -16.82 -18.13 -9.83
CA ARG A 190 -17.60 -17.08 -10.49
C ARG A 190 -16.83 -15.78 -10.64
N ASP A 191 -16.24 -15.28 -9.56
CA ASP A 191 -15.71 -13.92 -9.49
C ASP A 191 -14.17 -13.89 -9.43
N GLY A 192 -13.53 -15.04 -9.16
CA GLY A 192 -12.08 -15.14 -9.00
C GLY A 192 -11.54 -14.48 -7.73
N ASP A 193 -12.41 -14.00 -6.84
CA ASP A 193 -12.03 -13.38 -5.58
C ASP A 193 -11.80 -14.44 -4.50
N LEU A 194 -10.63 -14.42 -3.89
CA LEU A 194 -10.26 -15.30 -2.77
C LEU A 194 -10.77 -14.80 -1.42
N GLY A 195 -11.09 -13.50 -1.32
CA GLY A 195 -11.60 -12.91 -0.08
C GLY A 195 -10.69 -13.11 1.12
N VAL A 196 -11.24 -13.73 2.19
CA VAL A 196 -10.49 -14.07 3.42
C VAL A 196 -10.35 -15.59 3.49
N ILE A 197 -9.11 -16.07 3.51
CA ILE A 197 -8.78 -17.49 3.63
C ILE A 197 -7.88 -17.68 4.86
N ALA A 198 -8.18 -18.69 5.68
CA ALA A 198 -7.45 -19.01 6.90
C ALA A 198 -7.21 -17.79 7.83
N GLY A 199 -8.15 -16.83 7.87
CA GLY A 199 -8.03 -15.63 8.70
C GLY A 199 -7.19 -14.50 8.13
N ALA A 200 -6.65 -14.63 6.90
CA ALA A 200 -5.96 -13.56 6.21
C ALA A 200 -6.75 -13.09 4.98
N ARG A 201 -6.81 -11.78 4.77
CA ARG A 201 -7.35 -11.21 3.54
C ARG A 201 -6.30 -11.29 2.44
N ILE A 202 -6.66 -11.89 1.32
CA ILE A 202 -5.74 -12.18 0.22
C ILE A 202 -5.73 -11.01 -0.77
N TYR A 203 -4.52 -10.51 -1.09
CA TYR A 203 -4.28 -9.50 -2.10
C TYR A 203 -3.33 -10.04 -3.16
N GLN A 204 -3.67 -9.84 -4.42
CA GLN A 204 -2.80 -10.19 -5.54
C GLN A 204 -1.92 -8.99 -5.92
N PHE A 205 -0.62 -9.24 -6.06
CA PHE A 205 0.30 -8.28 -6.64
C PHE A 205 1.22 -8.99 -7.64
N ALA A 206 0.91 -8.82 -8.93
CA ALA A 206 1.58 -9.57 -10.00
C ALA A 206 3.09 -9.27 -10.13
N ASN A 207 3.49 -8.02 -9.80
CA ASN A 207 4.87 -7.56 -9.94
C ASN A 207 5.62 -7.56 -8.59
N LEU A 208 5.35 -8.56 -7.73
CA LEU A 208 6.06 -8.70 -6.48
C LEU A 208 7.55 -8.96 -6.75
N ALA A 209 8.44 -8.10 -6.23
CA ALA A 209 9.87 -8.29 -6.38
C ALA A 209 10.35 -9.50 -5.55
N THR A 210 11.24 -10.30 -6.12
CA THR A 210 11.77 -11.50 -5.45
C THR A 210 12.76 -11.20 -4.32
N ASN A 211 13.22 -9.95 -4.18
CA ASN A 211 14.17 -9.47 -3.18
C ASN A 211 15.45 -10.32 -3.06
N SER A 212 15.89 -10.92 -4.17
CA SER A 212 17.03 -11.86 -4.23
C SER A 212 16.89 -13.10 -3.33
N GLU A 213 15.66 -13.44 -2.93
CA GLU A 213 15.35 -14.53 -2.01
C GLU A 213 14.29 -15.50 -2.53
N ASN A 214 13.92 -15.43 -3.80
CA ASN A 214 12.78 -16.12 -4.38
C ASN A 214 11.45 -15.80 -3.63
N LEU A 215 11.28 -14.57 -3.19
CA LEU A 215 10.06 -14.13 -2.50
C LEU A 215 8.86 -14.22 -3.45
N ALA A 216 7.84 -14.97 -3.06
CA ALA A 216 6.61 -15.15 -3.82
C ALA A 216 5.39 -14.50 -3.13
N GLY A 217 5.54 -14.15 -1.85
CA GLY A 217 4.51 -13.48 -1.07
C GLY A 217 4.92 -13.27 0.37
N PHE A 218 4.01 -12.72 1.14
CA PHE A 218 4.13 -12.61 2.59
C PHE A 218 2.74 -12.53 3.24
N VAL A 219 2.67 -12.97 4.48
CA VAL A 219 1.50 -12.82 5.36
C VAL A 219 1.90 -11.94 6.53
N ALA A 220 1.08 -10.94 6.83
CA ALA A 220 1.42 -9.93 7.82
C ALA A 220 0.24 -9.52 8.70
N GLY A 221 0.54 -9.13 9.93
CA GLY A 221 -0.37 -8.37 10.79
C GLY A 221 -0.28 -6.86 10.53
N PRO A 222 -1.20 -6.06 11.07
CA PRO A 222 -1.28 -4.62 10.79
C PRO A 222 -0.07 -3.82 11.31
N ASP A 223 0.65 -4.32 12.29
CA ASP A 223 1.83 -3.70 12.90
C ASP A 223 3.16 -4.16 12.27
N ALA A 224 3.11 -5.05 11.29
CA ALA A 224 4.29 -5.61 10.67
C ALA A 224 5.09 -4.56 9.88
N ILE A 225 4.40 -3.70 9.13
CA ILE A 225 5.00 -2.67 8.29
C ILE A 225 4.40 -1.33 8.69
N ALA A 226 5.25 -0.34 8.89
CA ALA A 226 4.88 1.04 9.14
C ALA A 226 4.90 1.81 7.82
N PHE A 227 3.82 2.53 7.52
CA PHE A 227 3.68 3.36 6.34
C PHE A 227 3.41 4.81 6.76
N ALA A 228 4.05 5.76 6.10
CA ALA A 228 3.80 7.17 6.33
C ALA A 228 3.73 7.92 5.00
N SER A 229 2.86 8.91 4.95
CA SER A 229 2.79 9.83 3.82
C SER A 229 2.54 11.26 4.28
N ALA A 230 2.87 12.22 3.43
CA ALA A 230 2.61 13.64 3.63
C ALA A 230 2.30 14.28 2.28
N LEU A 231 1.72 15.47 2.29
CA LEU A 231 1.67 16.30 1.08
C LEU A 231 3.04 16.94 0.86
N PRO A 232 3.55 16.93 -0.39
CA PRO A 232 4.72 17.72 -0.73
C PRO A 232 4.47 19.20 -0.51
N ASP A 233 5.50 19.93 -0.09
CA ASP A 233 5.43 21.38 -0.02
C ASP A 233 5.24 21.94 -1.43
N SER A 234 4.24 22.79 -1.61
CA SER A 234 3.85 23.36 -2.89
C SER A 234 4.04 24.86 -2.97
N GLU A 235 4.61 25.47 -1.93
CA GLU A 235 4.83 26.90 -1.93
C GLU A 235 5.84 27.29 -3.03
N GLY A 236 5.37 28.08 -3.98
CA GLY A 236 6.26 28.78 -4.90
C GLY A 236 6.77 28.02 -6.11
N ILE A 237 6.03 27.05 -6.66
CA ILE A 237 6.35 26.45 -7.97
C ILE A 237 5.81 27.37 -9.07
N PRO A 238 6.61 28.28 -9.64
CA PRO A 238 6.14 29.24 -10.64
C PRO A 238 5.65 28.54 -11.90
N GLY A 239 4.50 28.99 -12.44
CA GLY A 239 3.98 28.49 -13.70
C GLY A 239 3.20 27.18 -13.62
N PHE A 240 2.93 26.67 -12.42
CA PHE A 240 2.08 25.51 -12.21
C PHE A 240 0.88 25.84 -11.34
N GLU A 241 -0.27 25.31 -11.74
CA GLU A 241 -1.44 25.20 -10.87
C GLU A 241 -1.32 23.93 -10.05
N VAL A 242 -1.49 24.04 -8.74
CA VAL A 242 -1.32 22.94 -7.79
C VAL A 242 -2.66 22.60 -7.15
N SER A 243 -2.97 21.32 -7.11
CA SER A 243 -4.13 20.80 -6.38
C SER A 243 -3.75 19.58 -5.54
N ASN A 244 -4.24 19.56 -4.32
CA ASN A 244 -4.02 18.50 -3.35
C ASN A 244 -5.33 17.75 -3.09
N ALA A 245 -5.24 16.43 -2.99
CA ALA A 245 -6.31 15.58 -2.51
C ALA A 245 -5.77 14.64 -1.44
N THR A 246 -6.48 14.52 -0.32
CA THR A 246 -6.07 13.70 0.82
C THR A 246 -7.20 12.76 1.23
N ASP A 247 -6.82 11.58 1.67
CA ASP A 247 -7.72 10.63 2.32
C ASP A 247 -7.19 10.26 3.70
N ALA A 248 -7.96 10.60 4.72
CA ALA A 248 -7.61 10.30 6.10
C ALA A 248 -7.71 8.79 6.42
N GLY A 249 -8.53 8.04 5.67
CA GLY A 249 -8.76 6.62 5.93
C GLY A 249 -7.58 5.73 5.52
N THR A 250 -6.97 6.01 4.36
CA THR A 250 -5.79 5.28 3.86
C THR A 250 -4.48 5.99 4.19
N GLY A 251 -4.56 7.21 4.68
CA GLY A 251 -3.36 8.02 4.97
C GLY A 251 -2.60 8.43 3.70
N LEU A 252 -3.26 8.56 2.56
CA LEU A 252 -2.65 8.98 1.30
C LEU A 252 -2.95 10.44 0.99
N GLY A 253 -1.93 11.16 0.53
CA GLY A 253 -2.06 12.52 0.01
C GLY A 253 -1.43 12.61 -1.38
N VAL A 254 -2.25 12.94 -2.38
CA VAL A 254 -1.82 13.13 -3.76
C VAL A 254 -1.80 14.62 -4.08
N GLN A 255 -0.72 15.06 -4.70
CA GLN A 255 -0.62 16.40 -5.27
C GLN A 255 -0.56 16.27 -6.79
N VAL A 256 -1.34 17.10 -7.49
CA VAL A 256 -1.29 17.21 -8.95
C VAL A 256 -0.89 18.62 -9.32
N LEU A 257 0.10 18.72 -10.20
CA LEU A 257 0.61 19.95 -10.78
C LEU A 257 0.25 19.99 -12.26
N VAL A 258 -0.35 21.07 -12.69
CA VAL A 258 -0.66 21.33 -14.11
C VAL A 258 0.04 22.60 -14.54
N GLY A 259 0.81 22.55 -15.61
CA GLY A 259 1.55 23.70 -16.13
C GLY A 259 1.62 23.69 -17.64
N MET A 260 1.75 24.89 -18.21
CA MET A 260 1.96 25.08 -19.65
C MET A 260 3.41 25.48 -19.89
N GLU A 261 4.10 24.77 -20.78
CA GLU A 261 5.41 25.18 -21.27
C GLU A 261 5.29 26.36 -22.27
N GLN A 262 6.34 27.15 -22.39
CA GLN A 262 6.41 28.23 -23.40
C GLN A 262 6.23 27.71 -24.83
N SER A 263 6.55 26.44 -25.08
CA SER A 263 6.35 25.75 -26.36
C SER A 263 4.89 25.32 -26.62
N GLY A 264 3.95 25.64 -25.72
CA GLY A 264 2.53 25.28 -25.81
C GLY A 264 2.19 23.87 -25.41
N PHE A 265 3.13 23.09 -24.85
CA PHE A 265 2.83 21.77 -24.28
C PHE A 265 2.24 21.90 -22.89
N MET A 266 1.24 21.07 -22.59
CA MET A 266 0.69 20.94 -21.25
C MET A 266 1.39 19.79 -20.51
N ASN A 267 1.95 20.10 -19.36
CA ASN A 267 2.51 19.11 -18.45
C ASN A 267 1.56 18.87 -17.27
N VAL A 268 1.25 17.61 -17.03
CA VAL A 268 0.49 17.18 -15.87
C VAL A 268 1.34 16.21 -15.07
N THR A 269 1.54 16.49 -13.80
CA THR A 269 2.37 15.68 -12.91
C THR A 269 1.59 15.32 -11.67
N ALA A 270 1.44 14.03 -11.39
CA ALA A 270 0.94 13.53 -10.13
C ALA A 270 2.11 13.13 -9.23
N THR A 271 2.09 13.58 -7.99
CA THR A 271 3.15 13.34 -7.02
C THR A 271 2.62 12.75 -5.73
N LEU A 272 3.45 11.89 -5.13
CA LEU A 272 3.23 11.29 -3.80
C LEU A 272 4.52 11.41 -2.99
N LEU A 273 4.38 11.83 -1.75
CA LEU A 273 5.46 11.83 -0.77
C LEU A 273 5.14 10.79 0.30
N PHE A 274 5.85 9.66 0.29
CA PHE A 274 5.59 8.55 1.18
C PHE A 274 6.83 7.72 1.47
N GLY A 275 6.73 6.87 2.48
CA GLY A 275 7.76 5.91 2.84
C GLY A 275 7.18 4.70 3.55
N ALA A 276 7.98 3.64 3.66
CA ALA A 276 7.68 2.47 4.47
C ALA A 276 8.91 2.08 5.28
N ALA A 277 8.69 1.54 6.46
CA ALA A 277 9.74 1.02 7.34
C ALA A 277 9.29 -0.27 8.01
N VAL A 278 10.25 -0.98 8.58
CA VAL A 278 9.98 -2.19 9.37
C VAL A 278 9.24 -1.80 10.63
N GLY A 279 8.08 -2.42 10.84
CA GLY A 279 7.36 -2.34 12.10
C GLY A 279 7.78 -3.46 13.05
N ARG A 280 6.84 -4.31 13.44
CA ARG A 280 7.09 -5.48 14.29
C ARG A 280 7.52 -6.68 13.47
N ALA A 281 8.80 -7.06 13.54
CA ALA A 281 9.37 -8.12 12.72
C ALA A 281 8.71 -9.50 12.92
N SER A 282 8.21 -9.80 14.13
CA SER A 282 7.53 -11.07 14.43
C SER A 282 6.11 -11.16 13.86
N SER A 283 5.56 -10.06 13.34
CA SER A 283 4.20 -10.00 12.78
C SER A 283 4.15 -10.24 11.28
N LEU A 284 5.26 -10.68 10.67
CA LEU A 284 5.34 -10.98 9.24
C LEU A 284 6.07 -12.30 9.00
N VAL A 285 5.49 -13.12 8.13
CA VAL A 285 6.11 -14.36 7.61
C VAL A 285 6.26 -14.21 6.10
N ARG A 286 7.50 -14.39 5.61
CA ARG A 286 7.82 -14.38 4.20
C ARG A 286 7.52 -15.74 3.57
N LEU A 287 6.92 -15.74 2.39
CA LEU A 287 6.66 -16.92 1.58
C LEU A 287 7.66 -16.95 0.42
N LYS A 288 8.44 -18.03 0.31
CA LYS A 288 9.48 -18.18 -0.71
C LYS A 288 9.22 -19.42 -1.54
N THR A 289 9.54 -19.35 -2.82
CA THR A 289 9.65 -20.55 -3.65
C THR A 289 10.97 -21.25 -3.37
N ALA A 290 10.95 -22.58 -3.54
CA ALA A 290 12.15 -23.43 -3.37
C ALA A 290 13.25 -23.07 -4.37
#